data_3ca9032b74fd6a07dce8b2f5239280e1
#
_entry.id   3ca9032b74fd6a07dce8b2f5239280e1
#
_cell.length_a   1.000
_cell.length_b   1.000
_cell.length_c   1.000
_cell.angle_alpha   90.00
_cell.angle_beta   90.00
_cell.angle_gamma   90.00
#
_symmetry.space_group_name_H-M   'P 1'
#
loop_
_entity.id
_entity.type
_entity.pdbx_description
1 polymer ?
#
loop_
_entity_poly.entity_id
_entity_poly.type
_entity_poly.pdbx_seq_one_letter_code
_entity_poly.pdbx_strand_id
1 'polypeptide(L)'
;MRTISNQKYEITDMAHEEYPFLHRIRALRDICGEIRAGDIGGFVEGESNLSAEPGDCAWIFDDAIAAGDAYVDRDACLRGDAIACGSAYVSKGSVMSGHSRAEDNAYLRGASMTGKALASGNAQIIHDPHTMGTPILSGNCKVYGTVQGDIHITGSAVILPCEEVRNDTRDTFVLSGKSRSVIRGIGRETLQPLQKEVSPMKTKTPKKRGVER
;
A
#
# COMPACT_ATOMS: atom_id res chain seq x y z
N MET A 1 5.84 -34.44 17.40
CA MET A 1 5.81 -32.97 17.32
C MET A 1 4.62 -32.51 18.16
N ARG A 2 4.79 -31.59 19.11
CA ARG A 2 3.64 -30.99 19.81
C ARG A 2 3.05 -29.96 18.83
N THR A 3 1.83 -30.20 18.38
CA THR A 3 1.03 -29.19 17.67
C THR A 3 0.83 -28.06 18.67
N ILE A 4 1.47 -26.92 18.45
CA ILE A 4 1.19 -25.70 19.22
C ILE A 4 -0.19 -25.28 18.75
N SER A 5 -1.19 -25.39 19.60
CA SER A 5 -2.54 -24.91 19.35
C SER A 5 -2.48 -23.41 19.08
N ASN A 6 -3.18 -22.94 18.04
CA ASN A 6 -3.35 -21.53 17.75
C ASN A 6 -3.99 -20.84 18.97
N GLN A 7 -3.29 -19.86 19.54
CA GLN A 7 -3.75 -19.11 20.72
C GLN A 7 -4.16 -17.68 20.37
N LYS A 8 -4.06 -17.30 19.11
CA LYS A 8 -4.37 -15.97 18.63
C LYS A 8 -5.83 -15.85 18.19
N TYR A 9 -6.29 -16.79 17.42
CA TYR A 9 -7.66 -16.84 16.89
C TYR A 9 -8.13 -18.27 16.70
N GLU A 10 -9.42 -18.42 16.52
CA GLU A 10 -10.07 -19.66 16.07
C GLU A 10 -10.85 -19.42 14.79
N ILE A 11 -11.03 -20.48 14.01
CA ILE A 11 -11.92 -20.48 12.84
C ILE A 11 -13.31 -20.90 13.35
N THR A 12 -14.33 -20.10 13.04
CA THR A 12 -15.69 -20.32 13.50
C THR A 12 -16.51 -21.15 12.51
N ASP A 13 -17.71 -21.56 12.91
CA ASP A 13 -18.68 -22.22 12.02
C ASP A 13 -19.44 -21.23 11.09
N MET A 14 -19.14 -19.94 11.19
CA MET A 14 -19.78 -18.91 10.35
C MET A 14 -19.16 -18.91 8.96
N ALA A 15 -19.79 -19.64 8.03
CA ALA A 15 -19.36 -19.72 6.65
C ALA A 15 -19.77 -18.48 5.84
N HIS A 16 -19.01 -18.21 4.78
CA HIS A 16 -19.34 -17.20 3.80
C HIS A 16 -20.53 -17.62 2.93
N GLU A 17 -21.44 -16.69 2.61
CA GLU A 17 -22.68 -17.01 1.89
C GLU A 17 -22.46 -17.63 0.50
N GLU A 18 -21.51 -17.08 -0.27
CA GLU A 18 -21.20 -17.55 -1.62
C GLU A 18 -20.11 -18.63 -1.67
N TYR A 19 -19.22 -18.67 -0.65
CA TYR A 19 -18.08 -19.57 -0.60
C TYR A 19 -18.07 -20.36 0.74
N PRO A 20 -18.83 -21.45 0.84
CA PRO A 20 -19.05 -22.18 2.10
C PRO A 20 -17.78 -22.78 2.73
N PHE A 21 -16.67 -22.84 1.99
CA PHE A 21 -15.36 -23.28 2.49
C PHE A 21 -14.57 -22.18 3.22
N LEU A 22 -15.03 -20.94 3.14
CA LEU A 22 -14.47 -19.79 3.87
C LEU A 22 -15.24 -19.57 5.17
N HIS A 23 -14.52 -19.41 6.26
CA HIS A 23 -15.10 -19.23 7.58
C HIS A 23 -14.53 -17.99 8.26
N ARG A 24 -15.37 -17.33 9.07
CA ARG A 24 -14.90 -16.20 9.86
C ARG A 24 -13.94 -16.65 10.95
N ILE A 25 -12.99 -15.78 11.28
CA ILE A 25 -12.12 -15.92 12.43
C ILE A 25 -12.69 -15.18 13.64
N ARG A 26 -12.33 -15.64 14.84
CA ARG A 26 -12.63 -14.98 16.11
C ARG A 26 -11.36 -14.88 16.95
N ALA A 27 -11.08 -13.69 17.48
CA ALA A 27 -9.93 -13.46 18.35
C ALA A 27 -10.10 -14.22 19.68
N LEU A 28 -9.09 -14.98 20.09
CA LEU A 28 -9.04 -15.66 21.38
C LEU A 28 -8.47 -14.80 22.50
N ARG A 29 -7.84 -13.67 22.14
CA ARG A 29 -7.21 -12.73 23.05
C ARG A 29 -7.17 -11.34 22.43
N ASP A 30 -6.82 -10.33 23.22
CA ASP A 30 -6.53 -8.99 22.70
C ASP A 30 -5.28 -9.03 21.81
N ILE A 31 -5.36 -8.37 20.64
CA ILE A 31 -4.29 -8.29 19.63
C ILE A 31 -3.95 -6.82 19.42
N CYS A 32 -2.74 -6.43 19.78
CA CYS A 32 -2.16 -5.11 19.53
C CYS A 32 -3.02 -3.90 19.92
N GLY A 33 -3.95 -4.07 20.84
CA GLY A 33 -4.80 -3.00 21.35
C GLY A 33 -5.95 -2.57 20.43
N GLU A 34 -6.01 -3.07 19.21
CA GLU A 34 -7.08 -2.77 18.25
C GLU A 34 -8.18 -3.85 18.28
N ILE A 35 -7.80 -5.13 18.38
CA ILE A 35 -8.72 -6.26 18.37
C ILE A 35 -8.86 -6.78 19.81
N ARG A 36 -10.09 -7.03 20.25
CA ARG A 36 -10.40 -7.58 21.55
C ARG A 36 -10.69 -9.07 21.49
N ALA A 37 -10.43 -9.78 22.59
CA ALA A 37 -10.88 -11.17 22.72
C ALA A 37 -12.38 -11.28 22.46
N GLY A 38 -12.76 -12.18 21.55
CA GLY A 38 -14.14 -12.39 21.10
C GLY A 38 -14.53 -11.63 19.84
N ASP A 39 -13.73 -10.65 19.37
CA ASP A 39 -14.02 -9.93 18.15
C ASP A 39 -14.00 -10.86 16.94
N ILE A 40 -14.96 -10.68 16.06
CA ILE A 40 -15.10 -11.43 14.80
C ILE A 40 -14.31 -10.69 13.73
N GLY A 41 -13.46 -11.44 13.03
CA GLY A 41 -12.72 -10.94 11.87
C GLY A 41 -13.34 -11.39 10.55
N GLY A 42 -12.58 -11.21 9.47
CA GLY A 42 -12.94 -11.63 8.11
C GLY A 42 -12.88 -13.12 7.89
N PHE A 43 -12.69 -13.54 6.66
CA PHE A 43 -12.80 -14.93 6.24
C PHE A 43 -11.44 -15.53 5.89
N VAL A 44 -11.25 -16.78 6.28
CA VAL A 44 -10.10 -17.61 5.89
C VAL A 44 -10.59 -18.98 5.39
N GLU A 45 -9.78 -19.62 4.54
CA GLU A 45 -10.00 -21.01 4.15
C GLU A 45 -9.43 -21.96 5.21
N GLY A 46 -8.32 -21.59 5.85
CA GLY A 46 -7.66 -22.41 6.87
C GLY A 46 -6.69 -21.62 7.74
N GLU A 47 -6.10 -22.28 8.74
CA GLU A 47 -5.11 -21.65 9.63
C GLU A 47 -3.82 -21.24 8.89
N SER A 48 -3.57 -21.78 7.71
CA SER A 48 -2.43 -21.42 6.86
C SER A 48 -2.53 -20.00 6.25
N ASN A 49 -3.69 -19.36 6.29
CA ASN A 49 -3.91 -18.06 5.65
C ASN A 49 -3.53 -16.87 6.54
N LEU A 50 -3.48 -17.05 7.86
CA LEU A 50 -3.18 -15.96 8.79
C LEU A 50 -2.18 -16.41 9.85
N SER A 51 -1.19 -15.59 10.13
CA SER A 51 -0.20 -15.86 11.17
C SER A 51 -0.85 -16.08 12.55
N ALA A 52 -0.51 -17.22 13.17
CA ALA A 52 -0.89 -17.56 14.53
C ALA A 52 0.15 -17.12 15.58
N GLU A 53 1.24 -16.47 15.17
CA GLU A 53 2.32 -16.03 16.06
C GLU A 53 1.81 -15.04 17.12
N PRO A 54 2.10 -15.31 18.40
CA PRO A 54 1.57 -14.51 19.50
C PRO A 54 1.95 -13.03 19.48
N GLY A 55 3.06 -12.64 18.92
CA GLY A 55 3.53 -11.25 18.85
C GLY A 55 3.15 -10.54 17.56
N ASP A 56 2.46 -11.22 16.63
CA ASP A 56 2.11 -10.70 15.33
C ASP A 56 0.71 -10.05 15.37
N CYS A 57 0.62 -8.78 14.93
CA CYS A 57 -0.62 -8.03 14.86
C CYS A 57 -1.43 -8.25 13.57
N ALA A 58 -0.97 -9.13 12.68
CA ALA A 58 -1.67 -9.40 11.43
C ALA A 58 -3.12 -9.82 11.69
N TRP A 59 -4.07 -9.23 10.92
CA TRP A 59 -5.49 -9.51 11.08
C TRP A 59 -6.27 -9.30 9.79
N ILE A 60 -7.35 -10.03 9.66
CA ILE A 60 -8.33 -9.90 8.58
C ILE A 60 -9.61 -9.33 9.19
N PHE A 61 -10.02 -8.15 8.73
CA PHE A 61 -11.16 -7.40 9.25
C PHE A 61 -12.36 -7.50 8.30
N ASP A 62 -13.50 -7.09 8.77
CA ASP A 62 -14.74 -6.87 8.00
C ASP A 62 -15.13 -8.12 7.19
N ASP A 63 -15.30 -7.97 5.86
CA ASP A 63 -15.59 -9.04 4.92
C ASP A 63 -14.38 -9.42 4.06
N ALA A 64 -13.18 -8.99 4.46
CA ALA A 64 -11.96 -9.33 3.76
C ALA A 64 -11.68 -10.85 3.81
N ILE A 65 -11.03 -11.35 2.75
CA ILE A 65 -10.80 -12.77 2.52
C ILE A 65 -9.32 -13.06 2.36
N ALA A 66 -8.83 -14.12 3.01
CA ALA A 66 -7.58 -14.79 2.66
C ALA A 66 -7.87 -16.28 2.37
N ALA A 67 -7.50 -16.74 1.15
CA ALA A 67 -7.86 -18.07 0.66
C ALA A 67 -6.76 -18.70 -0.18
N GLY A 68 -6.85 -20.01 -0.42
CA GLY A 68 -5.82 -20.80 -1.09
C GLY A 68 -4.55 -20.86 -0.25
N ASP A 69 -3.41 -20.73 -0.89
CA ASP A 69 -2.10 -20.66 -0.23
C ASP A 69 -1.69 -19.22 0.16
N ALA A 70 -2.63 -18.26 0.10
CA ALA A 70 -2.33 -16.89 0.49
C ALA A 70 -2.03 -16.79 1.99
N TYR A 71 -1.02 -16.00 2.35
CA TYR A 71 -0.57 -15.84 3.72
C TYR A 71 -0.44 -14.39 4.15
N VAL A 72 -0.97 -14.08 5.34
CA VAL A 72 -0.97 -12.73 5.93
C VAL A 72 -0.23 -12.77 7.26
N ASP A 73 0.85 -12.01 7.40
CA ASP A 73 1.68 -11.98 8.62
C ASP A 73 2.32 -10.61 8.90
N ARG A 74 3.09 -10.54 10.00
CA ARG A 74 3.96 -9.40 10.36
C ARG A 74 3.23 -8.07 10.29
N ASP A 75 2.17 -7.95 11.07
CA ASP A 75 1.37 -6.73 11.25
C ASP A 75 0.59 -6.31 9.98
N ALA A 76 0.52 -7.17 8.96
CA ALA A 76 -0.27 -6.89 7.79
C ALA A 76 -1.76 -7.04 8.07
N CYS A 77 -2.58 -6.24 7.41
CA CYS A 77 -4.03 -6.34 7.58
C CYS A 77 -4.80 -6.22 6.26
N LEU A 78 -5.89 -6.98 6.18
CA LEU A 78 -6.90 -6.88 5.14
C LEU A 78 -8.16 -6.27 5.75
N ARG A 79 -8.81 -5.32 5.03
CA ARG A 79 -9.99 -4.59 5.50
C ARG A 79 -11.03 -4.42 4.39
N GLY A 80 -12.28 -4.20 4.75
CA GLY A 80 -13.40 -4.06 3.81
C GLY A 80 -13.61 -5.36 3.03
N ASP A 81 -13.64 -5.28 1.69
CA ASP A 81 -13.81 -6.43 0.80
C ASP A 81 -12.48 -6.82 0.12
N ALA A 82 -11.34 -6.57 0.77
CA ALA A 82 -10.03 -6.90 0.22
C ALA A 82 -9.82 -8.43 0.15
N ILE A 83 -9.21 -8.90 -0.94
CA ILE A 83 -9.01 -10.32 -1.18
C ILE A 83 -7.52 -10.61 -1.40
N ALA A 84 -6.98 -11.55 -0.63
CA ALA A 84 -5.70 -12.20 -0.88
C ALA A 84 -5.97 -13.68 -1.22
N CYS A 85 -5.54 -14.14 -2.41
CA CYS A 85 -5.78 -15.51 -2.83
C CYS A 85 -4.65 -16.06 -3.71
N GLY A 86 -4.75 -17.33 -4.10
CA GLY A 86 -3.65 -18.03 -4.77
C GLY A 86 -2.51 -18.25 -3.78
N SER A 87 -1.29 -17.90 -4.14
CA SER A 87 -0.10 -17.93 -3.28
C SER A 87 0.36 -16.51 -2.91
N ALA A 88 -0.57 -15.57 -2.81
CA ALA A 88 -0.24 -14.18 -2.46
C ALA A 88 0.31 -14.07 -1.04
N TYR A 89 1.38 -13.29 -0.87
CA TYR A 89 1.98 -13.06 0.43
C TYR A 89 1.90 -11.59 0.83
N VAL A 90 1.14 -11.30 1.89
CA VAL A 90 0.90 -9.94 2.40
C VAL A 90 1.57 -9.80 3.76
N SER A 91 2.58 -8.95 3.88
CA SER A 91 3.50 -8.98 5.01
C SER A 91 3.97 -7.58 5.43
N LYS A 92 4.53 -7.51 6.64
CA LYS A 92 5.31 -6.39 7.16
C LYS A 92 4.56 -5.05 7.17
N GLY A 93 3.39 -5.04 7.81
CA GLY A 93 2.55 -3.86 7.93
C GLY A 93 1.88 -3.43 6.62
N SER A 94 1.79 -4.33 5.63
CA SER A 94 1.02 -4.06 4.43
C SER A 94 -0.47 -3.93 4.76
N VAL A 95 -1.13 -2.98 4.12
CA VAL A 95 -2.57 -2.75 4.31
C VAL A 95 -3.28 -2.91 2.98
N MET A 96 -4.23 -3.83 2.92
CA MET A 96 -5.16 -3.95 1.81
C MET A 96 -6.55 -3.51 2.26
N SER A 97 -7.24 -2.70 1.46
CA SER A 97 -8.58 -2.20 1.81
C SER A 97 -9.47 -1.96 0.60
N GLY A 98 -10.76 -1.72 0.86
CA GLY A 98 -11.77 -1.61 -0.19
C GLY A 98 -11.93 -2.93 -0.94
N HIS A 99 -11.97 -2.89 -2.26
CA HIS A 99 -12.05 -4.09 -3.12
C HIS A 99 -10.70 -4.44 -3.75
N SER A 100 -9.58 -4.14 -3.08
CA SER A 100 -8.25 -4.44 -3.59
C SER A 100 -7.99 -5.95 -3.59
N ARG A 101 -7.21 -6.44 -4.56
CA ARG A 101 -6.91 -7.86 -4.72
C ARG A 101 -5.42 -8.12 -4.87
N ALA A 102 -4.92 -9.08 -4.12
CA ALA A 102 -3.62 -9.70 -4.31
C ALA A 102 -3.84 -11.17 -4.67
N GLU A 103 -3.38 -11.59 -5.84
CA GLU A 103 -3.65 -12.93 -6.35
C GLU A 103 -2.41 -13.53 -7.03
N ASP A 104 -2.49 -14.83 -7.38
CA ASP A 104 -1.36 -15.61 -7.92
C ASP A 104 -0.18 -15.65 -6.93
N ASN A 105 1.00 -15.20 -7.35
CA ASN A 105 2.21 -15.13 -6.52
C ASN A 105 2.55 -13.68 -6.12
N ALA A 106 1.57 -12.82 -5.98
CA ALA A 106 1.80 -11.43 -5.61
C ALA A 106 2.43 -11.31 -4.23
N TYR A 107 3.48 -10.50 -4.12
CA TYR A 107 4.19 -10.23 -2.88
C TYR A 107 4.07 -8.77 -2.47
N LEU A 108 3.43 -8.53 -1.33
CA LEU A 108 3.28 -7.21 -0.72
C LEU A 108 4.09 -7.14 0.58
N ARG A 109 4.97 -6.17 0.68
CA ARG A 109 5.80 -5.94 1.86
C ARG A 109 5.86 -4.47 2.22
N GLY A 110 5.15 -4.07 3.28
CA GLY A 110 5.08 -2.68 3.71
C GLY A 110 4.47 -1.78 2.64
N ALA A 111 3.40 -2.23 2.01
CA ALA A 111 2.70 -1.55 0.93
C ALA A 111 1.25 -1.28 1.29
N SER A 112 0.64 -0.28 0.68
CA SER A 112 -0.77 0.03 0.83
C SER A 112 -1.52 -0.17 -0.48
N MET A 113 -2.63 -0.93 -0.44
CA MET A 113 -3.53 -1.11 -1.58
C MET A 113 -4.96 -0.73 -1.19
N THR A 114 -5.61 0.05 -2.04
CA THR A 114 -7.01 0.49 -1.81
C THR A 114 -7.80 0.61 -3.10
N GLY A 115 -9.10 0.80 -2.96
CA GLY A 115 -10.01 0.90 -4.10
C GLY A 115 -10.18 -0.46 -4.79
N LYS A 116 -9.93 -0.53 -6.10
CA LYS A 116 -9.95 -1.75 -6.92
C LYS A 116 -8.56 -2.08 -7.46
N ALA A 117 -7.50 -1.71 -6.73
CA ALA A 117 -6.13 -2.01 -7.12
C ALA A 117 -5.90 -3.53 -7.17
N LEU A 118 -5.18 -3.99 -8.19
CA LEU A 118 -4.85 -5.39 -8.42
C LEU A 118 -3.34 -5.59 -8.43
N ALA A 119 -2.86 -6.54 -7.63
CA ALA A 119 -1.52 -7.12 -7.74
C ALA A 119 -1.67 -8.60 -8.12
N SER A 120 -1.07 -9.03 -9.23
CA SER A 120 -1.27 -10.39 -9.76
C SER A 120 -0.02 -10.90 -10.48
N GLY A 121 -0.01 -12.17 -10.83
CA GLY A 121 1.16 -12.82 -11.43
C GLY A 121 2.31 -12.93 -10.41
N ASN A 122 3.47 -12.43 -10.79
CA ASN A 122 4.65 -12.35 -9.90
C ASN A 122 4.90 -10.91 -9.42
N ALA A 123 3.86 -10.14 -9.20
CA ALA A 123 3.98 -8.77 -8.73
C ALA A 123 4.75 -8.67 -7.42
N GLN A 124 5.68 -7.73 -7.33
CA GLN A 124 6.43 -7.42 -6.12
C GLN A 124 6.25 -5.96 -5.75
N ILE A 125 5.59 -5.71 -4.62
CA ILE A 125 5.29 -4.36 -4.14
C ILE A 125 5.95 -4.19 -2.79
N ILE A 126 7.08 -3.48 -2.76
CA ILE A 126 8.02 -3.53 -1.65
C ILE A 126 8.40 -2.12 -1.20
N HIS A 127 8.25 -1.84 0.10
CA HIS A 127 8.81 -0.62 0.68
C HIS A 127 10.33 -0.62 0.58
N ASP A 128 10.93 0.54 0.41
CA ASP A 128 12.39 0.69 0.47
C ASP A 128 12.83 0.98 1.92
N PRO A 129 13.65 0.09 2.53
CA PRO A 129 14.11 0.28 3.91
C PRO A 129 15.10 1.44 4.07
N HIS A 130 15.74 1.92 2.99
CA HIS A 130 16.73 2.99 3.06
C HIS A 130 16.08 4.38 3.02
N THR A 131 15.10 4.56 2.14
CA THR A 131 14.36 5.82 2.03
C THR A 131 13.11 5.86 2.91
N MET A 132 12.70 4.71 3.47
CA MET A 132 11.42 4.48 4.16
C MET A 132 10.22 4.70 3.23
N GLY A 133 10.45 4.71 1.92
CA GLY A 133 9.43 4.91 0.91
C GLY A 133 8.46 3.72 0.84
N THR A 134 7.15 4.01 0.87
CA THR A 134 6.08 3.01 0.87
C THR A 134 5.27 3.09 -0.41
N PRO A 135 5.17 2.00 -1.19
CA PRO A 135 4.29 1.96 -2.35
C PRO A 135 2.82 2.09 -1.95
N ILE A 136 2.09 2.94 -2.67
CA ILE A 136 0.64 3.13 -2.50
C ILE A 136 -0.06 2.87 -3.83
N LEU A 137 -0.92 1.88 -3.85
CA LEU A 137 -1.74 1.51 -5.00
C LEU A 137 -3.19 1.90 -4.73
N SER A 138 -3.81 2.61 -5.66
CA SER A 138 -5.19 3.07 -5.49
C SER A 138 -5.97 3.12 -6.80
N GLY A 139 -7.28 3.34 -6.70
CA GLY A 139 -8.16 3.39 -7.86
C GLY A 139 -8.35 2.01 -8.50
N ASN A 140 -8.09 1.91 -9.79
CA ASN A 140 -8.26 0.69 -10.60
C ASN A 140 -6.95 0.27 -11.28
N CYS A 141 -5.81 0.58 -10.63
CA CYS A 141 -4.49 0.24 -11.16
C CYS A 141 -4.23 -1.26 -11.11
N LYS A 142 -3.33 -1.73 -11.97
CA LYS A 142 -2.93 -3.13 -12.05
C LYS A 142 -1.42 -3.25 -12.05
N VAL A 143 -0.88 -4.09 -11.18
CA VAL A 143 0.56 -4.34 -11.07
C VAL A 143 0.84 -5.82 -11.28
N TYR A 144 1.69 -6.11 -12.26
CA TYR A 144 2.19 -7.44 -12.57
C TYR A 144 3.71 -7.53 -12.46
N GLY A 145 4.39 -6.39 -12.36
CA GLY A 145 5.84 -6.25 -12.26
C GLY A 145 6.29 -5.84 -10.86
N THR A 146 7.47 -5.21 -10.78
CA THR A 146 8.07 -4.80 -9.52
C THR A 146 7.88 -3.31 -9.26
N VAL A 147 7.45 -2.97 -8.05
CA VAL A 147 7.29 -1.59 -7.56
C VAL A 147 8.01 -1.47 -6.22
N GLN A 148 9.00 -0.60 -6.10
CA GLN A 148 9.78 -0.42 -4.87
C GLN A 148 10.00 1.05 -4.53
N GLY A 149 9.79 1.40 -3.26
CA GLY A 149 10.02 2.75 -2.73
C GLY A 149 8.77 3.61 -2.72
N ASP A 150 8.92 4.92 -2.55
CA ASP A 150 7.80 5.87 -2.48
C ASP A 150 7.19 6.12 -3.88
N ILE A 151 6.27 5.25 -4.25
CA ILE A 151 5.62 5.25 -5.55
C ILE A 151 4.11 5.16 -5.37
N HIS A 152 3.39 6.17 -5.84
CA HIS A 152 1.94 6.20 -5.84
C HIS A 152 1.40 5.82 -7.22
N ILE A 153 0.75 4.68 -7.31
CA ILE A 153 0.10 4.20 -8.53
C ILE A 153 -1.40 4.37 -8.39
N THR A 154 -2.01 5.12 -9.29
CA THR A 154 -3.43 5.48 -9.17
C THR A 154 -4.15 5.45 -10.52
N GLY A 155 -5.47 5.64 -10.47
CA GLY A 155 -6.30 5.64 -11.67
C GLY A 155 -6.32 4.26 -12.33
N SER A 156 -6.03 4.22 -13.63
CA SER A 156 -5.97 3.00 -14.45
C SER A 156 -4.55 2.66 -14.91
N ALA A 157 -3.54 3.06 -14.15
CA ALA A 157 -2.14 2.73 -14.48
C ALA A 157 -1.91 1.22 -14.45
N VAL A 158 -1.06 0.74 -15.36
CA VAL A 158 -0.69 -0.68 -15.45
C VAL A 158 0.84 -0.79 -15.43
N ILE A 159 1.35 -1.65 -14.58
CA ILE A 159 2.78 -2.07 -14.55
C ILE A 159 2.85 -3.47 -15.11
N LEU A 160 3.59 -3.64 -16.20
CA LEU A 160 3.68 -4.92 -16.92
C LEU A 160 4.59 -5.93 -16.20
N PRO A 161 4.48 -7.24 -16.48
CA PRO A 161 5.25 -8.28 -15.77
C PRO A 161 6.77 -8.13 -15.82
N CYS A 162 7.32 -7.53 -16.88
CA CYS A 162 8.77 -7.29 -17.02
C CYS A 162 9.18 -5.87 -16.64
N GLU A 163 8.22 -5.05 -16.16
CA GLU A 163 8.47 -3.66 -15.79
C GLU A 163 8.91 -3.59 -14.33
N GLU A 164 9.97 -2.83 -14.08
CA GLU A 164 10.47 -2.55 -12.77
C GLU A 164 10.48 -1.03 -12.54
N VAL A 165 9.72 -0.58 -11.54
CA VAL A 165 9.67 0.83 -11.15
C VAL A 165 10.26 0.93 -9.75
N ARG A 166 11.44 1.57 -9.64
CA ARG A 166 12.13 1.81 -8.37
C ARG A 166 12.25 3.29 -8.09
N ASN A 167 12.11 3.63 -6.83
CA ASN A 167 12.36 4.97 -6.35
C ASN A 167 13.27 4.91 -5.12
N ASP A 168 14.54 5.19 -5.31
CA ASP A 168 15.61 5.25 -4.28
C ASP A 168 15.81 6.69 -3.80
N THR A 169 14.94 7.62 -4.18
CA THR A 169 14.99 9.02 -3.80
C THR A 169 14.02 9.30 -2.64
N ARG A 170 14.07 10.52 -2.12
CA ARG A 170 13.12 11.02 -1.14
C ARG A 170 11.91 11.72 -1.75
N ASP A 171 11.85 11.74 -3.07
CA ASP A 171 10.72 12.28 -3.83
C ASP A 171 9.66 11.19 -4.01
N THR A 172 8.40 11.57 -4.18
CA THR A 172 7.32 10.63 -4.48
C THR A 172 7.11 10.54 -5.98
N PHE A 173 7.18 9.34 -6.55
CA PHE A 173 6.82 9.09 -7.94
C PHE A 173 5.31 8.81 -8.04
N VAL A 174 4.62 9.54 -8.91
CA VAL A 174 3.18 9.36 -9.13
C VAL A 174 2.92 8.89 -10.55
N LEU A 175 2.28 7.73 -10.65
CA LEU A 175 1.87 7.09 -11.89
C LEU A 175 0.34 7.06 -11.95
N SER A 176 -0.26 7.82 -12.87
CA SER A 176 -1.72 7.87 -13.02
C SER A 176 -2.11 7.65 -14.46
N GLY A 177 -2.67 6.50 -14.78
CA GLY A 177 -2.94 6.08 -16.15
C GLY A 177 -1.65 6.11 -17.00
N LYS A 178 -1.59 6.98 -18.00
CA LYS A 178 -0.39 7.20 -18.84
C LYS A 178 0.52 8.30 -18.31
N SER A 179 0.11 9.02 -17.29
CA SER A 179 0.85 10.16 -16.72
C SER A 179 1.92 9.69 -15.76
N ARG A 180 3.08 10.35 -15.80
CA ARG A 180 4.20 10.14 -14.89
C ARG A 180 4.60 11.49 -14.32
N SER A 181 4.66 11.62 -13.01
CA SER A 181 5.06 12.86 -12.33
C SER A 181 5.90 12.57 -11.10
N VAL A 182 6.68 13.55 -10.68
CA VAL A 182 7.50 13.46 -9.47
C VAL A 182 7.08 14.60 -8.55
N ILE A 183 6.67 14.24 -7.33
CA ILE A 183 6.42 15.21 -6.26
C ILE A 183 7.70 15.27 -5.44
N ARG A 184 8.37 16.42 -5.47
CA ARG A 184 9.60 16.61 -4.72
C ARG A 184 9.34 16.65 -3.23
N GLY A 185 10.08 15.85 -2.49
CA GLY A 185 10.08 15.88 -1.03
C GLY A 185 10.56 17.25 -0.53
N ILE A 186 10.04 17.68 0.63
CA ILE A 186 10.49 18.90 1.29
C ILE A 186 11.89 18.66 1.87
N GLY A 187 12.93 18.88 1.07
CA GLY A 187 14.32 18.87 1.55
C GLY A 187 14.65 20.17 2.30
N ARG A 188 15.72 20.15 3.11
CA ARG A 188 16.24 21.37 3.79
C ARG A 188 16.54 22.53 2.83
N GLU A 189 16.79 22.26 1.56
CA GLU A 189 17.08 23.26 0.54
C GLU A 189 15.85 24.09 0.12
N THR A 190 14.63 23.53 0.30
CA THR A 190 13.37 24.23 -0.01
C THR A 190 12.98 25.28 1.05
N LEU A 191 13.70 25.33 2.18
CA LEU A 191 13.48 26.30 3.25
C LEU A 191 14.32 27.58 3.10
N GLN A 192 15.09 27.73 2.00
CA GLN A 192 15.72 29.01 1.72
C GLN A 192 14.63 30.01 1.30
N PRO A 193 14.58 31.21 1.95
CA PRO A 193 13.59 32.22 1.56
C PRO A 193 13.83 32.57 0.10
N LEU A 194 12.76 32.58 -0.69
CA LEU A 194 12.78 33.11 -2.06
C LEU A 194 13.41 34.50 -2.01
N GLN A 195 14.66 34.64 -2.46
CA GLN A 195 15.23 35.95 -2.74
C GLN A 195 14.33 36.57 -3.79
N LYS A 196 13.57 37.61 -3.40
CA LYS A 196 12.85 38.45 -4.33
C LYS A 196 13.91 39.02 -5.30
N GLU A 197 13.91 38.56 -6.53
CA GLU A 197 14.64 39.24 -7.58
C GLU A 197 14.10 40.65 -7.65
N VAL A 198 14.88 41.59 -7.11
CA VAL A 198 14.63 43.02 -7.31
C VAL A 198 15.03 43.32 -8.75
N SER A 199 14.04 43.30 -9.64
CA SER A 199 14.24 43.76 -11.01
C SER A 199 14.81 45.19 -10.97
N PRO A 200 15.94 45.48 -11.65
CA PRO A 200 16.51 46.82 -11.64
C PRO A 200 15.52 47.80 -12.30
N MET A 201 15.13 48.79 -11.51
CA MET A 201 14.30 49.89 -11.95
C MET A 201 14.98 50.62 -13.14
N LYS A 202 14.38 50.53 -14.30
CA LYS A 202 14.83 51.34 -15.49
C LYS A 202 14.68 52.81 -15.14
N THR A 203 15.78 53.48 -14.85
CA THR A 203 15.87 54.94 -14.73
C THR A 203 15.58 55.58 -16.11
N LYS A 204 14.45 56.27 -16.18
CA LYS A 204 14.11 57.10 -17.36
C LYS A 204 15.06 58.29 -17.35
N THR A 205 15.95 58.36 -18.33
CA THR A 205 16.75 59.57 -18.64
C THR A 205 15.81 60.71 -19.09
N PRO A 206 15.97 61.96 -18.54
CA PRO A 206 15.13 63.08 -18.94
C PRO A 206 15.54 63.60 -20.38
N LYS A 207 14.54 63.74 -21.28
CA LYS A 207 14.70 64.35 -22.58
C LYS A 207 15.11 65.79 -22.39
N LYS A 208 16.29 66.20 -22.92
CA LYS A 208 16.66 67.59 -23.10
C LYS A 208 15.72 68.23 -24.10
N ARG A 209 15.03 69.32 -23.68
CA ARG A 209 14.33 70.23 -24.59
C ARG A 209 15.38 71.08 -25.37
N GLY A 210 15.38 70.93 -26.64
CA GLY A 210 16.11 71.87 -27.54
C GLY A 210 15.40 73.21 -27.55
N VAL A 211 16.19 74.26 -27.39
CA VAL A 211 15.78 75.67 -27.63
C VAL A 211 16.19 75.98 -29.04
N GLU A 212 15.20 76.24 -29.87
CA GLU A 212 15.43 76.84 -31.16
C GLU A 212 15.60 78.37 -31.00
N ARG A 213 16.57 78.88 -31.75
CA ARG A 213 16.63 80.26 -32.22
C ARG A 213 16.62 80.27 -33.73
#